data_cc6a07f11de0e369faede8fd95153c88
#
_entry.id   cc6a07f11de0e369faede8fd95153c88
#
_cell.length_a   1.000
_cell.length_b   1.000
_cell.length_c   1.000
_cell.angle_alpha   90.00
_cell.angle_beta   90.00
_cell.angle_gamma   90.00
#
_symmetry.space_group_name_H-M   'P 1'
#
loop_
_entity.id
_entity.type
_entity.pdbx_description
1 polymer ?
#
loop_
_entity_poly.entity_id
_entity_poly.type
_entity_poly.pdbx_seq_one_letter_code
_entity_poly.pdbx_strand_id
1 'polypeptide(L)'
;MHAALITVTIDPGKEDEARAMLDAQVVPMVRQAAGFVAAYWLEPHDGKALSIAVFDSEENAKAGAPPAGMRPPGSPVFVESVEFHNVMANA
;
A
#
# COMPACT_ATOMS: atom_id res chain seq x y z
N MET A 1 2.77 17.37 -1.65
CA MET A 1 2.51 15.93 -1.80
C MET A 1 2.67 15.22 -0.47
N HIS A 2 1.86 14.23 -0.22
CA HIS A 2 1.93 13.38 0.97
C HIS A 2 2.11 11.93 0.59
N ALA A 3 2.96 11.23 1.33
CA ALA A 3 3.23 9.82 1.12
C ALA A 3 2.61 8.99 2.25
N ALA A 4 2.05 7.84 1.87
CA ALA A 4 1.63 6.81 2.81
C ALA A 4 2.63 5.66 2.71
N LEU A 5 3.25 5.31 3.84
CA LEU A 5 4.13 4.16 3.94
C LEU A 5 3.35 3.04 4.62
N ILE A 6 3.18 1.95 3.90
CA ILE A 6 2.33 0.85 4.34
C ILE A 6 3.18 -0.40 4.50
N THR A 7 3.23 -0.94 5.70
CA THR A 7 3.91 -2.20 5.98
C THR A 7 2.87 -3.29 6.12
N VAL A 8 3.03 -4.36 5.36
CA VAL A 8 2.12 -5.50 5.40
C VAL A 8 2.88 -6.77 5.73
N THR A 9 2.16 -7.72 6.32
CA THR A 9 2.63 -9.09 6.54
C THR A 9 1.87 -10.01 5.60
N ILE A 10 2.60 -10.89 4.93
CA ILE A 10 2.00 -11.85 4.00
C ILE A 10 2.03 -13.23 4.66
N ASP A 11 0.93 -13.96 4.60
CA ASP A 11 0.85 -15.29 5.18
C ASP A 11 1.88 -16.22 4.54
N PRO A 12 2.54 -17.08 5.31
CA PRO A 12 3.56 -17.99 4.78
C PRO A 12 3.04 -18.83 3.62
N GLY A 13 3.82 -18.90 2.54
CA GLY A 13 3.46 -19.67 1.35
C GLY A 13 2.41 -19.02 0.45
N LYS A 14 2.00 -17.78 0.76
CA LYS A 14 0.96 -17.07 0.02
C LYS A 14 1.49 -15.90 -0.81
N GLU A 15 2.79 -15.80 -1.01
CA GLU A 15 3.41 -14.68 -1.72
C GLU A 15 2.90 -14.55 -3.15
N ASP A 16 2.74 -15.68 -3.86
CA ASP A 16 2.24 -15.66 -5.24
C ASP A 16 0.78 -15.21 -5.30
N GLU A 17 -0.03 -15.64 -4.34
CA GLU A 17 -1.42 -15.23 -4.24
C GLU A 17 -1.51 -13.73 -3.94
N ALA A 18 -0.68 -13.23 -3.04
CA ALA A 18 -0.62 -11.81 -2.71
C ALA A 18 -0.22 -10.99 -3.93
N ARG A 19 0.74 -11.46 -4.73
CA ARG A 19 1.18 -10.78 -5.95
C ARG A 19 0.07 -10.74 -6.99
N ALA A 20 -0.64 -11.83 -7.17
CA ALA A 20 -1.75 -11.88 -8.13
C ALA A 20 -2.85 -10.89 -7.73
N MET A 21 -3.16 -10.81 -6.43
CA MET A 21 -4.15 -9.90 -5.90
C MET A 21 -3.72 -8.44 -6.07
N LEU A 22 -2.44 -8.15 -5.84
CA LEU A 22 -1.87 -6.83 -6.05
C LEU A 22 -2.08 -6.37 -7.49
N ASP A 23 -1.68 -7.20 -8.46
CA ASP A 23 -1.76 -6.85 -9.87
C ASP A 23 -3.21 -6.72 -10.36
N ALA A 24 -4.09 -7.60 -9.89
CA ALA A 24 -5.47 -7.67 -10.39
C ALA A 24 -6.41 -6.67 -9.73
N GLN A 25 -6.20 -6.34 -8.47
CA GLN A 25 -7.15 -5.55 -7.68
C GLN A 25 -6.55 -4.27 -7.09
N VAL A 26 -5.42 -4.37 -6.43
CA VAL A 26 -4.86 -3.24 -5.66
C VAL A 26 -4.32 -2.14 -6.58
N VAL A 27 -3.50 -2.50 -7.53
CA VAL A 27 -2.90 -1.52 -8.45
C VAL A 27 -3.96 -0.73 -9.22
N PRO A 28 -4.96 -1.37 -9.86
CA PRO A 28 -6.01 -0.62 -10.55
C PRO A 28 -6.81 0.29 -9.62
N MET A 29 -7.12 -0.18 -8.41
CA MET A 29 -7.89 0.58 -7.44
C MET A 29 -7.12 1.83 -6.97
N VAL A 30 -5.86 1.68 -6.64
CA VAL A 30 -5.02 2.79 -6.18
C VAL A 30 -4.81 3.82 -7.29
N ARG A 31 -4.64 3.35 -8.52
CA ARG A 31 -4.47 4.23 -9.68
C ARG A 31 -5.66 5.16 -9.87
N GLN A 32 -6.85 4.75 -9.48
CA GLN A 32 -8.08 5.54 -9.60
C GLN A 32 -8.39 6.38 -8.37
N ALA A 33 -7.58 6.30 -7.33
CA ALA A 33 -7.81 7.06 -6.11
C ALA A 33 -7.62 8.56 -6.36
N ALA A 34 -8.44 9.37 -5.69
CA ALA A 34 -8.37 10.83 -5.83
C ALA A 34 -7.00 11.35 -5.42
N GLY A 35 -6.42 12.20 -6.26
CA GLY A 35 -5.12 12.83 -5.99
C GLY A 35 -3.92 11.91 -6.11
N PHE A 36 -4.10 10.71 -6.67
CA PHE A 36 -2.99 9.76 -6.84
C PHE A 36 -1.89 10.35 -7.74
N VAL A 37 -0.63 10.24 -7.28
CA VAL A 37 0.55 10.69 -8.03
C VAL A 37 1.40 9.52 -8.48
N ALA A 38 1.81 8.67 -7.53
CA ALA A 38 2.68 7.53 -7.82
C ALA A 38 2.60 6.51 -6.68
N ALA A 39 2.93 5.26 -6.98
CA ALA A 39 3.03 4.24 -5.95
C ALA A 39 4.06 3.19 -6.34
N TYR A 40 4.65 2.57 -5.33
CA TYR A 40 5.62 1.49 -5.49
C TYR A 40 5.32 0.42 -4.46
N TRP A 41 5.22 -0.81 -4.91
CA TRP A 41 5.09 -1.97 -4.05
C TRP A 41 6.39 -2.76 -4.14
N LEU A 42 7.11 -2.80 -3.03
CA LEU A 42 8.44 -3.41 -3.00
C LEU A 42 8.33 -4.92 -2.77
N GLU A 43 9.33 -5.65 -3.22
CA GLU A 43 9.35 -7.09 -3.03
C GLU A 43 9.31 -7.47 -1.55
N PRO A 44 8.55 -8.51 -1.19
CA PRO A 44 8.54 -9.00 0.18
C PRO A 44 9.90 -9.50 0.64
N HIS A 45 10.20 -9.28 1.91
CA HIS A 45 11.39 -9.79 2.57
C HIS A 45 10.99 -10.34 3.92
N ASP A 46 11.28 -11.62 4.18
CA ASP A 46 10.92 -12.31 5.42
C ASP A 46 9.42 -12.21 5.76
N GLY A 47 8.56 -12.34 4.76
CA GLY A 47 7.11 -12.31 4.94
C GLY A 47 6.53 -10.92 5.15
N LYS A 48 7.36 -9.87 5.04
CA LYS A 48 6.92 -8.49 5.15
C LYS A 48 7.19 -7.72 3.87
N ALA A 49 6.31 -6.80 3.54
CA ALA A 49 6.46 -5.97 2.36
C ALA A 49 6.15 -4.51 2.72
N LEU A 50 6.87 -3.61 2.07
CA LEU A 50 6.67 -2.18 2.21
C LEU A 50 6.13 -1.63 0.91
N SER A 51 5.13 -0.76 0.99
CA SER A 51 4.68 -0.01 -0.16
C SER A 51 4.65 1.48 0.16
N ILE A 52 4.83 2.29 -0.88
CA ILE A 52 4.84 3.73 -0.78
C ILE A 52 3.84 4.25 -1.81
N ALA A 53 2.84 5.00 -1.36
CA ALA A 53 1.87 5.63 -2.24
C ALA A 53 1.91 7.14 -2.00
N VAL A 54 1.98 7.91 -3.08
CA VAL A 54 2.09 9.36 -3.01
C VAL A 54 0.83 9.99 -3.60
N PHE A 55 0.30 10.96 -2.87
CA PHE A 55 -0.91 11.69 -3.23
C PHE A 55 -0.63 13.19 -3.21
N ASP A 56 -1.51 13.96 -3.84
CA ASP A 56 -1.35 15.40 -3.95
C ASP A 56 -1.63 16.16 -2.63
N SER A 57 -2.31 15.51 -1.68
CA SER A 57 -2.64 16.13 -0.39
C SER A 57 -2.65 15.10 0.72
N GLU A 58 -2.57 15.57 1.97
CA GLU A 58 -2.69 14.73 3.16
C GLU A 58 -4.05 14.05 3.22
N GLU A 59 -5.10 14.78 2.92
CA GLU A 59 -6.47 14.26 2.93
C GLU A 59 -6.61 13.08 1.97
N ASN A 60 -6.10 13.24 0.75
CA ASN A 60 -6.17 12.19 -0.25
C ASN A 60 -5.30 10.99 0.12
N ALA A 61 -4.14 11.22 0.72
CA ALA A 61 -3.27 10.15 1.19
C ALA A 61 -3.98 9.30 2.25
N LYS A 62 -4.63 9.94 3.21
CA LYS A 62 -5.37 9.24 4.27
C LYS A 62 -6.59 8.49 3.72
N ALA A 63 -7.29 9.09 2.76
CA ALA A 63 -8.44 8.44 2.14
C ALA A 63 -8.06 7.24 1.28
N GLY A 64 -6.89 7.29 0.63
CA GLY A 64 -6.43 6.24 -0.28
C GLY A 64 -5.67 5.11 0.37
N ALA A 65 -5.28 5.24 1.64
CA ALA A 65 -4.51 4.22 2.34
C ALA A 65 -5.43 3.30 3.15
N PRO A 66 -5.09 2.00 3.25
CA PRO A 66 -5.85 1.10 4.10
C PRO A 66 -5.59 1.40 5.58
N PRO A 67 -6.55 1.14 6.47
CA PRO A 67 -6.31 1.31 7.90
C PRO A 67 -5.35 0.24 8.44
N ALA A 68 -4.52 0.62 9.41
CA ALA A 68 -3.65 -0.33 10.11
C ALA A 68 -4.50 -1.34 10.88
N GLY A 69 -4.02 -2.58 10.95
CA GLY A 69 -4.72 -3.66 11.63
C GLY A 69 -5.77 -4.34 10.77
N MET A 70 -5.84 -3.99 9.48
CA MET A 70 -6.85 -4.53 8.58
C MET A 70 -6.34 -5.76 7.83
N ARG A 71 -7.23 -6.76 7.69
CA ARG A 71 -7.05 -7.88 6.78
C ARG A 71 -8.32 -7.98 5.93
N PRO A 72 -8.26 -7.66 4.64
CA PRO A 72 -9.45 -7.83 3.79
C PRO A 72 -9.92 -9.29 3.79
N PRO A 73 -11.24 -9.56 3.73
CA PRO A 73 -11.75 -10.92 3.72
C PRO A 73 -11.12 -11.75 2.59
N GLY A 74 -10.62 -12.93 2.94
CA GLY A 74 -9.98 -13.83 1.98
C GLY A 74 -8.59 -13.42 1.54
N SER A 75 -8.03 -12.34 2.11
CA SER A 75 -6.71 -11.85 1.74
C SER A 75 -5.61 -12.54 2.53
N PRO A 76 -4.49 -12.90 1.87
CA PRO A 76 -3.29 -13.39 2.56
C PRO A 76 -2.45 -12.26 3.16
N VAL A 77 -2.93 -11.02 3.08
CA VAL A 77 -2.16 -9.82 3.48
C VAL A 77 -2.82 -9.16 4.68
N PHE A 78 -1.99 -8.86 5.70
CA PHE A 78 -2.40 -8.12 6.88
C PHE A 78 -1.68 -6.78 6.91
N VAL A 79 -2.41 -5.67 7.07
CA VAL A 79 -1.83 -4.33 7.16
C VAL A 79 -1.31 -4.10 8.58
N GLU A 80 0.00 -4.13 8.74
CA GLU A 80 0.65 -3.98 10.04
C GLU A 80 0.67 -2.54 10.50
N SER A 81 1.13 -1.64 9.65
CA SER A 81 1.26 -0.23 9.99
C SER A 81 1.08 0.65 8.78
N VAL A 82 0.63 1.87 9.02
CA VAL A 82 0.51 2.91 8.01
C VAL A 82 1.04 4.20 8.60
N GLU A 83 2.01 4.83 7.91
CA GLU A 83 2.58 6.10 8.30
C GLU A 83 2.37 7.11 7.19
N PHE A 84 2.16 8.37 7.58
CA PHE A 84 1.97 9.46 6.62
C PHE A 84 3.07 10.48 6.79
N HIS A 85 3.65 10.91 5.67
CA HIS A 85 4.72 11.90 5.68
C HIS A 85 4.54 12.91 4.56
N ASN A 86 4.81 14.17 4.86
CA ASN A 86 4.89 15.17 3.80
C ASN A 86 6.15 14.89 2.97
N VAL A 87 6.00 14.93 1.66
CA VAL A 87 7.14 14.72 0.76
C VAL A 87 7.99 16.00 0.74
N MET A 88 9.24 15.88 1.13
CA MET A 88 10.15 17.01 1.17
C MET A 88 10.75 17.33 -0.19
N ALA A 89 11.03 16.32 -0.99
CA ALA A 89 11.61 16.47 -2.32
C ALA A 89 11.32 15.22 -3.17
N ASN A 90 11.32 15.41 -4.48
CA ASN A 90 11.16 14.30 -5.43
C ASN A 90 11.96 14.61 -6.69
N ALA A 91 12.30 13.56 -7.40
CA ALA A 91 13.04 13.69 -8.65
C ALA A 91 12.39 12.85 -9.76
#